data_52102a96de5adfb22fe32fd71491c2ce
#
_entry.id   52102a96de5adfb22fe32fd71491c2ce
#
_cell.length_a   1.000
_cell.length_b   1.000
_cell.length_c   1.000
_cell.angle_alpha   90.00
_cell.angle_beta   90.00
_cell.angle_gamma   90.00
#
_symmetry.space_group_name_H-M   'P 1'
#
loop_
_entity.id
_entity.type
_entity.pdbx_description
1 polymer ?
#
loop_
_entity_poly.entity_id
_entity_poly.type
_entity_poly.pdbx_seq_one_letter_code
_entity_poly.pdbx_strand_id
1 'polypeptide(L)'
;KQRWFHNIGLTLINQVSASLVTAAVVIAAAWWAESVGLGLLSGSEMGFWPMLALAILVFEFVAYWFHRALHAIPWLWRIHAIHHSDTEVDFTTTFRNHPLELYINAPLTVPIVLGMGFPVLVVTAYQLIKTSISVIAHSNIQFTSKLDAMLRKIIITPDYHRLHHCSERKFTDSNFSAAFPLYDYLFGTARNRSFSDHDTMELGLEYFRDPA
;
A
#
# COMPACT_ATOMS: atom_id res chain seq x y z
N LYS A 1 6.03 9.51 22.63
CA LYS A 1 7.44 9.64 22.21
C LYS A 1 8.06 8.27 21.91
N GLN A 2 7.76 7.24 22.70
CA GLN A 2 8.31 5.90 22.56
C GLN A 2 7.84 5.23 21.25
N ARG A 3 6.57 5.38 20.88
CA ARG A 3 5.99 4.91 19.60
C ARG A 3 6.75 5.46 18.39
N TRP A 4 7.02 6.75 18.35
CA TRP A 4 7.77 7.37 17.26
C TRP A 4 9.19 6.82 17.14
N PHE A 5 9.84 6.56 18.27
CA PHE A 5 11.17 5.93 18.28
C PHE A 5 11.12 4.54 17.63
N HIS A 6 10.11 3.73 17.98
CA HIS A 6 9.92 2.40 17.38
C HIS A 6 9.58 2.49 15.88
N ASN A 7 8.69 3.39 15.49
CA ASN A 7 8.34 3.58 14.08
C ASN A 7 9.55 4.06 13.25
N ILE A 8 10.29 5.04 13.75
CA ILE A 8 11.52 5.52 13.08
C ILE A 8 12.57 4.42 13.01
N GLY A 9 12.77 3.66 14.09
CA GLY A 9 13.70 2.53 14.12
C GLY A 9 13.35 1.47 13.08
N LEU A 10 12.08 1.06 13.01
CA LEU A 10 11.59 0.14 11.98
C LEU A 10 11.72 0.71 10.58
N THR A 11 11.42 2.00 10.40
CA THR A 11 11.60 2.69 9.11
C THR A 11 13.05 2.62 8.64
N LEU A 12 14.00 2.95 9.51
CA LEU A 12 15.43 2.91 9.16
C LEU A 12 15.88 1.50 8.79
N ILE A 13 15.49 0.49 9.58
CA ILE A 13 15.78 -0.92 9.27
C ILE A 13 15.18 -1.31 7.92
N ASN A 14 13.91 -0.99 7.69
CA ASN A 14 13.20 -1.35 6.46
C ASN A 14 13.77 -0.64 5.24
N GLN A 15 14.06 0.66 5.34
CA GLN A 15 14.62 1.43 4.22
C GLN A 15 15.99 0.91 3.80
N VAL A 16 16.87 0.62 4.77
CA VAL A 16 18.22 0.15 4.47
C VAL A 16 18.23 -1.32 4.03
N SER A 17 17.45 -2.20 4.69
CA SER A 17 17.53 -3.64 4.46
C SER A 17 16.61 -4.15 3.34
N ALA A 18 15.46 -3.53 3.13
CA ALA A 18 14.43 -4.07 2.25
C ALA A 18 13.93 -3.09 1.17
N SER A 19 13.51 -1.88 1.54
CA SER A 19 12.85 -0.98 0.58
C SER A 19 13.76 -0.55 -0.56
N LEU A 20 15.00 -0.16 -0.27
CA LEU A 20 15.96 0.25 -1.30
C LEU A 20 16.33 -0.94 -2.20
N VAL A 21 16.54 -2.12 -1.59
CA VAL A 21 16.88 -3.34 -2.34
C VAL A 21 15.73 -3.75 -3.24
N THR A 22 14.51 -3.81 -2.73
CA THR A 22 13.33 -4.23 -3.52
C THR A 22 13.01 -3.22 -4.62
N ALA A 23 13.09 -1.92 -4.34
CA ALA A 23 12.92 -0.88 -5.36
C ALA A 23 13.99 -0.99 -6.47
N ALA A 24 15.26 -1.15 -6.08
CA ALA A 24 16.34 -1.32 -7.04
C ALA A 24 16.16 -2.56 -7.91
N VAL A 25 15.75 -3.70 -7.33
CA VAL A 25 15.47 -4.94 -8.08
C VAL A 25 14.33 -4.75 -9.08
N VAL A 26 13.23 -4.10 -8.68
CA VAL A 26 12.08 -3.83 -9.56
C VAL A 26 12.47 -2.89 -10.70
N ILE A 27 13.22 -1.83 -10.41
CA ILE A 27 13.71 -0.87 -11.42
C ILE A 27 14.72 -1.55 -12.36
N ALA A 28 15.65 -2.34 -11.83
CA ALA A 28 16.61 -3.09 -12.63
C ALA A 28 15.93 -4.11 -13.54
N ALA A 29 14.88 -4.79 -13.07
CA ALA A 29 14.09 -5.70 -13.87
C ALA A 29 13.37 -4.95 -15.02
N ALA A 30 12.79 -3.78 -14.76
CA ALA A 30 12.17 -2.95 -15.77
C ALA A 30 13.19 -2.47 -16.82
N TRP A 31 14.34 -1.98 -16.36
CA TRP A 31 15.43 -1.55 -17.24
C TRP A 31 15.94 -2.69 -18.10
N TRP A 32 16.13 -3.87 -17.53
CA TRP A 32 16.56 -5.04 -18.28
C TRP A 32 15.51 -5.45 -19.32
N ALA A 33 14.24 -5.56 -18.94
CA ALA A 33 13.15 -5.87 -19.85
C ALA A 33 13.08 -4.89 -21.02
N GLU A 34 13.18 -3.59 -20.73
CA GLU A 34 13.20 -2.52 -21.74
C GLU A 34 14.40 -2.65 -22.67
N SER A 35 15.61 -2.93 -22.13
CA SER A 35 16.86 -3.03 -22.90
C SER A 35 16.91 -4.21 -23.87
N VAL A 36 16.21 -5.33 -23.54
CA VAL A 36 16.19 -6.53 -24.38
C VAL A 36 14.89 -6.71 -25.17
N GLY A 37 13.97 -5.76 -25.05
CA GLY A 37 12.67 -5.84 -25.71
C GLY A 37 11.77 -6.93 -25.17
N LEU A 38 11.81 -7.21 -23.84
CA LEU A 38 11.02 -8.27 -23.19
C LEU A 38 9.67 -7.73 -22.71
N GLY A 39 8.63 -8.54 -22.85
CA GLY A 39 7.30 -8.30 -22.30
C GLY A 39 6.25 -7.96 -23.36
N LEU A 40 4.98 -8.10 -22.97
CA LEU A 40 3.82 -7.96 -23.87
C LEU A 40 3.69 -6.56 -24.51
N LEU A 41 4.18 -5.55 -23.82
CA LEU A 41 4.09 -4.14 -24.23
C LEU A 41 5.38 -3.63 -24.86
N SER A 42 6.40 -4.49 -25.01
CA SER A 42 7.65 -4.13 -25.65
C SER A 42 7.42 -3.73 -27.10
N GLY A 43 8.00 -2.59 -27.50
CA GLY A 43 7.78 -2.01 -28.83
C GLY A 43 6.39 -1.40 -29.05
N SER A 44 5.56 -1.32 -28.00
CA SER A 44 4.26 -0.64 -28.09
C SER A 44 4.43 0.87 -28.31
N GLU A 45 3.67 1.42 -29.25
CA GLU A 45 3.59 2.86 -29.50
C GLU A 45 2.66 3.61 -28.51
N MET A 46 2.20 2.92 -27.45
CA MET A 46 1.34 3.50 -26.43
C MET A 46 2.05 4.65 -25.73
N GLY A 47 1.41 5.82 -25.70
CA GLY A 47 1.96 6.97 -24.99
C GLY A 47 2.06 6.76 -23.48
N PHE A 48 2.81 7.64 -22.81
CA PHE A 48 3.08 7.55 -21.36
C PHE A 48 1.81 7.43 -20.51
N TRP A 49 0.82 8.27 -20.71
CA TRP A 49 -0.37 8.31 -19.85
C TRP A 49 -1.26 7.05 -19.94
N PRO A 50 -1.60 6.54 -21.13
CA PRO A 50 -2.29 5.24 -21.22
C PRO A 50 -1.47 4.09 -20.65
N MET A 51 -0.15 4.09 -20.85
CA MET A 51 0.75 3.08 -20.28
C MET A 51 0.77 3.14 -18.75
N LEU A 52 0.82 4.34 -18.17
CA LEU A 52 0.75 4.54 -16.73
C LEU A 52 -0.61 4.10 -16.17
N ALA A 53 -1.70 4.43 -16.85
CA ALA A 53 -3.03 3.97 -16.43
C ALA A 53 -3.13 2.44 -16.42
N LEU A 54 -2.59 1.75 -17.43
CA LEU A 54 -2.52 0.30 -17.46
C LEU A 54 -1.64 -0.26 -16.35
N ALA A 55 -0.48 0.35 -16.09
CA ALA A 55 0.41 -0.03 -15.00
C ALA A 55 -0.28 0.10 -13.63
N ILE A 56 -1.00 1.21 -13.40
CA ILE A 56 -1.82 1.40 -12.19
C ILE A 56 -2.80 0.24 -12.03
N LEU A 57 -3.58 -0.09 -13.08
CA LEU A 57 -4.54 -1.18 -13.02
C LEU A 57 -3.88 -2.52 -12.65
N VAL A 58 -2.79 -2.87 -13.31
CA VAL A 58 -2.11 -4.15 -13.10
C VAL A 58 -1.46 -4.23 -11.71
N PHE A 59 -0.71 -3.20 -11.31
CA PHE A 59 0.00 -3.22 -10.02
C PHE A 59 -0.96 -3.09 -8.83
N GLU A 60 -2.01 -2.28 -8.92
CA GLU A 60 -3.02 -2.20 -7.87
C GLU A 60 -3.82 -3.50 -7.73
N PHE A 61 -4.08 -4.23 -8.82
CA PHE A 61 -4.68 -5.57 -8.75
C PHE A 61 -3.82 -6.52 -7.91
N VAL A 62 -2.53 -6.55 -8.18
CA VAL A 62 -1.59 -7.41 -7.45
C VAL A 62 -1.45 -6.96 -6.00
N ALA A 63 -1.32 -5.66 -5.77
CA ALA A 63 -1.22 -5.08 -4.42
C ALA A 63 -2.47 -5.40 -3.58
N TYR A 64 -3.67 -5.28 -4.16
CA TYR A 64 -4.94 -5.63 -3.52
C TYR A 64 -4.98 -7.10 -3.07
N TRP A 65 -4.67 -8.03 -3.98
CA TRP A 65 -4.71 -9.45 -3.65
C TRP A 65 -3.61 -9.86 -2.69
N PHE A 66 -2.44 -9.25 -2.78
CA PHE A 66 -1.36 -9.46 -1.81
C PHE A 66 -1.77 -8.95 -0.43
N HIS A 67 -2.30 -7.74 -0.32
CA HIS A 67 -2.77 -7.18 0.95
C HIS A 67 -3.89 -8.03 1.56
N ARG A 68 -4.85 -8.45 0.74
CA ARG A 68 -5.90 -9.38 1.19
C ARG A 68 -5.34 -10.72 1.68
N ALA A 69 -4.29 -11.24 1.03
CA ALA A 69 -3.61 -12.44 1.47
C ALA A 69 -2.88 -12.24 2.82
N LEU A 70 -2.28 -11.05 3.03
CA LEU A 70 -1.66 -10.67 4.31
C LEU A 70 -2.66 -10.75 5.48
N HIS A 71 -3.92 -10.41 5.24
CA HIS A 71 -4.99 -10.52 6.24
C HIS A 71 -5.59 -11.92 6.37
N ALA A 72 -5.70 -12.67 5.26
CA ALA A 72 -6.40 -13.94 5.22
C ALA A 72 -5.53 -15.13 5.66
N ILE A 73 -4.23 -15.08 5.44
CA ILE A 73 -3.31 -16.19 5.69
C ILE A 73 -2.62 -15.98 7.05
N PRO A 74 -2.80 -16.90 8.03
CA PRO A 74 -2.37 -16.67 9.42
C PRO A 74 -0.87 -16.34 9.61
N TRP A 75 0.02 -16.94 8.82
CA TRP A 75 1.44 -16.67 8.95
C TRP A 75 1.83 -15.33 8.29
N LEU A 76 1.14 -14.91 7.23
CA LEU A 76 1.30 -13.58 6.62
C LEU A 76 0.74 -12.50 7.54
N TRP A 77 -0.41 -12.76 8.18
CA TRP A 77 -0.97 -11.84 9.16
C TRP A 77 0.00 -11.54 10.31
N ARG A 78 0.73 -12.54 10.82
CA ARG A 78 1.73 -12.32 11.87
C ARG A 78 2.81 -11.32 11.47
N ILE A 79 3.14 -11.27 10.19
CA ILE A 79 4.09 -10.31 9.62
C ILE A 79 3.43 -8.92 9.51
N HIS A 80 2.23 -8.87 8.94
CA HIS A 80 1.49 -7.65 8.67
C HIS A 80 0.88 -7.02 9.93
N ALA A 81 0.60 -7.80 10.96
CA ALA A 81 0.09 -7.32 12.24
C ALA A 81 1.01 -6.28 12.91
N ILE A 82 2.30 -6.24 12.58
CA ILE A 82 3.23 -5.19 13.03
C ILE A 82 2.78 -3.83 12.50
N HIS A 83 2.37 -3.77 11.24
CA HIS A 83 1.80 -2.58 10.62
C HIS A 83 0.51 -2.14 11.33
N HIS A 84 -0.40 -3.07 11.58
CA HIS A 84 -1.66 -2.83 12.28
C HIS A 84 -1.54 -2.63 13.78
N SER A 85 -0.40 -2.88 14.41
CA SER A 85 -0.24 -2.72 15.86
C SER A 85 -0.06 -1.26 16.32
N ASP A 86 -0.01 -0.30 15.39
CA ASP A 86 0.07 1.12 15.74
C ASP A 86 -1.30 1.63 16.22
N THR A 87 -1.36 2.09 17.47
CA THR A 87 -2.59 2.60 18.09
C THR A 87 -2.89 4.06 17.77
N GLU A 88 -1.95 4.75 17.15
CA GLU A 88 -2.06 6.15 16.73
C GLU A 88 -1.51 6.30 15.31
N VAL A 89 -2.29 5.89 14.31
CA VAL A 89 -1.87 5.92 12.91
C VAL A 89 -1.51 7.33 12.47
N ASP A 90 -0.26 7.51 12.02
CA ASP A 90 0.25 8.72 11.39
C ASP A 90 1.19 8.37 10.21
N PHE A 91 1.76 9.38 9.54
CA PHE A 91 2.61 9.17 8.37
C PHE A 91 3.79 8.21 8.63
N THR A 92 4.27 8.06 9.89
CA THR A 92 5.35 7.13 10.24
C THR A 92 4.88 5.68 10.20
N THR A 93 3.58 5.43 10.36
CA THR A 93 2.96 4.10 10.24
C THR A 93 3.11 3.52 8.84
N THR A 94 3.18 4.36 7.80
CA THR A 94 3.42 3.93 6.41
C THR A 94 4.63 3.00 6.28
N PHE A 95 5.66 3.22 7.07
CA PHE A 95 6.93 2.48 7.01
C PHE A 95 7.09 1.46 8.15
N ARG A 96 6.07 1.32 9.00
CA ARG A 96 6.02 0.36 10.10
C ARG A 96 5.63 -1.02 9.59
N ASN A 97 6.53 -1.66 8.83
CA ASN A 97 6.31 -2.99 8.27
C ASN A 97 7.34 -3.98 8.84
N HIS A 98 7.03 -5.27 8.81
CA HIS A 98 8.03 -6.29 9.00
C HIS A 98 8.91 -6.38 7.73
N PRO A 99 10.26 -6.45 7.84
CA PRO A 99 11.13 -6.51 6.65
C PRO A 99 10.75 -7.63 5.66
N LEU A 100 10.31 -8.79 6.16
CA LEU A 100 9.88 -9.91 5.31
C LEU A 100 8.71 -9.57 4.37
N GLU A 101 7.83 -8.65 4.75
CA GLU A 101 6.71 -8.24 3.89
C GLU A 101 7.23 -7.62 2.58
N LEU A 102 8.24 -6.78 2.69
CA LEU A 102 8.86 -6.14 1.54
C LEU A 102 9.59 -7.15 0.64
N TYR A 103 10.28 -8.12 1.24
CA TYR A 103 10.94 -9.19 0.49
C TYR A 103 9.97 -10.14 -0.21
N ILE A 104 8.78 -10.38 0.36
CA ILE A 104 7.74 -11.20 -0.28
C ILE A 104 7.09 -10.44 -1.45
N ASN A 105 7.00 -9.11 -1.37
CA ASN A 105 6.40 -8.29 -2.43
C ASN A 105 7.21 -8.31 -3.73
N ALA A 106 8.54 -8.29 -3.65
CA ALA A 106 9.39 -8.25 -4.86
C ALA A 106 9.20 -9.45 -5.80
N PRO A 107 9.19 -10.72 -5.34
CA PRO A 107 8.88 -11.89 -6.17
C PRO A 107 7.51 -11.86 -6.85
N LEU A 108 6.56 -11.10 -6.32
CA LEU A 108 5.24 -10.91 -6.95
C LEU A 108 5.29 -9.81 -8.02
N THR A 109 6.06 -8.74 -7.78
CA THR A 109 6.10 -7.58 -8.65
C THR A 109 7.03 -7.79 -9.87
N VAL A 110 8.19 -8.39 -9.67
CA VAL A 110 9.20 -8.58 -10.73
C VAL A 110 8.68 -9.39 -11.93
N PRO A 111 8.01 -10.55 -11.77
CA PRO A 111 7.46 -11.29 -12.91
C PRO A 111 6.46 -10.48 -13.73
N ILE A 112 5.71 -9.58 -13.07
CA ILE A 112 4.73 -8.73 -13.75
C ILE A 112 5.44 -7.65 -14.57
N VAL A 113 6.46 -7.01 -13.99
CA VAL A 113 7.30 -6.04 -14.70
C VAL A 113 7.93 -6.67 -15.95
N LEU A 114 8.50 -7.86 -15.81
CA LEU A 114 9.12 -8.59 -16.91
C LEU A 114 8.10 -9.06 -17.95
N GLY A 115 6.99 -9.65 -17.51
CA GLY A 115 5.94 -10.17 -18.39
C GLY A 115 5.19 -9.09 -19.15
N MET A 116 4.93 -7.96 -18.52
CA MET A 116 4.28 -6.83 -19.17
C MET A 116 5.24 -5.99 -20.00
N GLY A 117 6.49 -5.85 -19.58
CA GLY A 117 7.47 -5.00 -20.27
C GLY A 117 7.16 -3.50 -20.12
N PHE A 118 6.72 -3.10 -18.93
CA PHE A 118 6.51 -1.67 -18.64
C PHE A 118 7.83 -0.90 -18.67
N PRO A 119 7.88 0.27 -19.33
CA PRO A 119 9.05 1.14 -19.33
C PRO A 119 9.47 1.56 -17.92
N VAL A 120 10.76 1.72 -17.69
CA VAL A 120 11.30 2.15 -16.37
C VAL A 120 10.63 3.41 -15.85
N LEU A 121 10.41 4.39 -16.73
CA LEU A 121 9.75 5.65 -16.38
C LEU A 121 8.34 5.42 -15.82
N VAL A 122 7.56 4.51 -16.43
CA VAL A 122 6.20 4.17 -16.02
C VAL A 122 6.19 3.48 -14.67
N VAL A 123 7.08 2.48 -14.48
CA VAL A 123 7.23 1.77 -13.19
C VAL A 123 7.62 2.74 -12.09
N THR A 124 8.58 3.62 -12.34
CA THR A 124 9.03 4.62 -11.37
C THR A 124 7.93 5.61 -11.03
N ALA A 125 7.20 6.12 -12.02
CA ALA A 125 6.08 7.03 -11.81
C ALA A 125 4.98 6.40 -10.96
N TYR A 126 4.60 5.14 -11.25
CA TYR A 126 3.63 4.40 -10.43
C TYR A 126 4.12 4.28 -8.97
N GLN A 127 5.37 3.87 -8.75
CA GLN A 127 5.91 3.71 -7.39
C GLN A 127 5.90 5.03 -6.59
N LEU A 128 6.24 6.15 -7.23
CA LEU A 128 6.18 7.46 -6.62
C LEU A 128 4.74 7.85 -6.26
N ILE A 129 3.79 7.67 -7.17
CA ILE A 129 2.37 7.94 -6.94
C ILE A 129 1.85 7.10 -5.78
N LYS A 130 2.07 5.79 -5.81
CA LYS A 130 1.63 4.86 -4.77
C LYS A 130 2.19 5.25 -3.40
N THR A 131 3.50 5.50 -3.31
CA THR A 131 4.15 5.88 -2.05
C THR A 131 3.60 7.21 -1.52
N SER A 132 3.42 8.21 -2.38
CA SER A 132 2.86 9.51 -1.99
C SER A 132 1.44 9.38 -1.44
N ILE A 133 0.58 8.62 -2.13
CA ILE A 133 -0.79 8.37 -1.66
C ILE A 133 -0.77 7.59 -0.34
N SER A 134 0.10 6.57 -0.21
CA SER A 134 0.22 5.80 1.03
C SER A 134 0.63 6.67 2.23
N VAL A 135 1.59 7.58 2.06
CA VAL A 135 1.99 8.54 3.11
C VAL A 135 0.84 9.46 3.50
N ILE A 136 0.07 9.95 2.52
CA ILE A 136 -1.11 10.78 2.78
C ILE A 136 -2.19 9.93 3.50
N ALA A 137 -2.45 8.72 3.05
CA ALA A 137 -3.46 7.82 3.62
C ALA A 137 -3.21 7.49 5.10
N HIS A 138 -1.95 7.40 5.53
CA HIS A 138 -1.58 7.19 6.93
C HIS A 138 -1.46 8.49 7.73
N SER A 139 -1.54 9.67 7.09
CA SER A 139 -1.36 10.94 7.80
C SER A 139 -2.54 11.26 8.73
N ASN A 140 -2.29 12.17 9.68
CA ASN A 140 -3.34 12.69 10.58
C ASN A 140 -4.16 13.82 9.94
N ILE A 141 -4.14 13.92 8.60
CA ILE A 141 -4.92 14.92 7.89
C ILE A 141 -6.38 14.49 7.90
N GLN A 142 -7.25 15.38 8.37
CA GLN A 142 -8.68 15.20 8.30
C GLN A 142 -9.25 16.09 7.20
N PHE A 143 -9.78 15.49 6.15
CA PHE A 143 -10.50 16.23 5.12
C PHE A 143 -11.93 16.56 5.62
N THR A 144 -12.56 17.58 5.02
CA THR A 144 -14.00 17.74 5.22
C THR A 144 -14.75 16.53 4.68
N SER A 145 -15.90 16.20 5.27
CA SER A 145 -16.70 15.02 4.84
C SER A 145 -17.04 15.03 3.35
N LYS A 146 -17.29 16.21 2.77
CA LYS A 146 -17.57 16.36 1.32
C LYS A 146 -16.32 16.05 0.48
N LEU A 147 -15.17 16.60 0.87
CA LEU A 147 -13.92 16.41 0.15
C LEU A 147 -13.48 14.95 0.24
N ASP A 148 -13.56 14.35 1.43
CA ASP A 148 -13.24 12.94 1.61
C ASP A 148 -14.16 12.05 0.77
N ALA A 149 -15.47 12.26 0.81
CA ALA A 149 -16.44 11.50 0.01
C ALA A 149 -16.23 11.60 -1.52
N MET A 150 -15.62 12.69 -1.97
CA MET A 150 -15.25 12.87 -3.37
C MET A 150 -13.93 12.17 -3.67
N LEU A 151 -12.89 12.40 -2.87
CA LEU A 151 -11.53 11.88 -3.10
C LEU A 151 -11.46 10.37 -2.94
N ARG A 152 -12.15 9.77 -1.95
CA ARG A 152 -12.16 8.31 -1.70
C ARG A 152 -12.74 7.47 -2.84
N LYS A 153 -13.35 8.09 -3.85
CA LYS A 153 -13.79 7.41 -5.07
C LYS A 153 -12.64 7.18 -6.04
N ILE A 154 -11.54 7.93 -5.89
CA ILE A 154 -10.42 7.94 -6.84
C ILE A 154 -9.15 7.49 -6.14
N ILE A 155 -8.85 8.01 -4.95
CA ILE A 155 -7.64 7.70 -4.17
C ILE A 155 -8.00 7.26 -2.76
N ILE A 156 -7.10 6.52 -2.13
CA ILE A 156 -7.21 6.17 -0.72
C ILE A 156 -7.00 7.43 0.12
N THR A 157 -8.01 7.82 0.89
CA THR A 157 -7.95 8.96 1.81
C THR A 157 -7.52 8.53 3.22
N PRO A 158 -7.07 9.45 4.08
CA PRO A 158 -6.76 9.13 5.47
C PRO A 158 -7.94 8.46 6.19
N ASP A 159 -9.15 8.98 6.06
CA ASP A 159 -10.32 8.39 6.70
C ASP A 159 -10.68 7.00 6.17
N TYR A 160 -10.50 6.77 4.86
CA TYR A 160 -10.72 5.47 4.26
C TYR A 160 -9.74 4.42 4.79
N HIS A 161 -8.46 4.82 4.97
CA HIS A 161 -7.41 3.92 5.41
C HIS A 161 -7.39 3.73 6.93
N ARG A 162 -7.72 4.78 7.71
CA ARG A 162 -7.91 4.65 9.16
C ARG A 162 -8.94 3.59 9.53
N LEU A 163 -10.00 3.44 8.73
CA LEU A 163 -10.99 2.40 8.94
C LEU A 163 -10.37 1.00 8.81
N HIS A 164 -9.45 0.81 7.86
CA HIS A 164 -8.68 -0.42 7.72
C HIS A 164 -7.77 -0.69 8.94
N HIS A 165 -7.25 0.33 9.60
CA HIS A 165 -6.48 0.22 10.84
C HIS A 165 -7.34 0.17 12.12
N CYS A 166 -8.66 0.14 12.02
CA CYS A 166 -9.57 0.00 13.16
C CYS A 166 -9.36 -1.36 13.84
N SER A 167 -9.45 -1.42 15.18
CA SER A 167 -9.31 -2.65 15.94
C SER A 167 -10.44 -3.65 15.72
N GLU A 168 -11.61 -3.18 15.27
CA GLU A 168 -12.74 -4.04 14.96
C GLU A 168 -12.49 -4.83 13.67
N ARG A 169 -12.39 -6.15 13.77
CA ARG A 169 -12.02 -7.04 12.65
C ARG A 169 -12.84 -6.87 11.38
N LYS A 170 -14.13 -6.56 11.50
CA LYS A 170 -15.00 -6.30 10.33
C LYS A 170 -14.54 -5.13 9.46
N PHE A 171 -13.80 -4.18 10.05
CA PHE A 171 -13.21 -3.04 9.38
C PHE A 171 -11.74 -3.28 9.02
N THR A 172 -10.97 -3.92 9.92
CA THR A 172 -9.59 -4.32 9.62
C THR A 172 -9.53 -5.22 8.38
N ASP A 173 -10.48 -6.16 8.24
CA ASP A 173 -10.59 -7.04 7.08
C ASP A 173 -11.37 -6.39 5.93
N SER A 174 -11.08 -5.13 5.62
CA SER A 174 -11.70 -4.34 4.53
C SER A 174 -10.74 -3.29 3.99
N ASN A 175 -11.10 -2.59 2.91
CA ASN A 175 -10.32 -1.47 2.37
C ASN A 175 -8.86 -1.83 2.07
N PHE A 176 -8.65 -2.91 1.31
CA PHE A 176 -7.34 -3.52 1.04
C PHE A 176 -6.53 -2.83 -0.07
N SER A 177 -7.15 -1.96 -0.87
CA SER A 177 -6.44 -1.27 -1.96
C SER A 177 -5.30 -0.40 -1.45
N ALA A 178 -4.22 -0.27 -2.24
CA ALA A 178 -3.00 0.39 -1.78
C ALA A 178 -2.99 1.91 -2.03
N ALA A 179 -3.41 2.35 -3.22
CA ALA A 179 -3.46 3.77 -3.59
C ALA A 179 -4.81 4.17 -4.20
N PHE A 180 -5.44 3.29 -4.96
CA PHE A 180 -6.69 3.54 -5.68
C PHE A 180 -7.75 2.52 -5.23
N PRO A 181 -8.93 2.94 -4.73
CA PRO A 181 -9.91 2.04 -4.11
C PRO A 181 -10.72 1.19 -5.13
N LEU A 182 -10.32 1.20 -6.39
CA LEU A 182 -11.01 0.52 -7.49
C LEU A 182 -11.34 -0.95 -7.16
N TYR A 183 -10.35 -1.68 -6.65
CA TYR A 183 -10.52 -3.11 -6.39
C TYR A 183 -11.33 -3.39 -5.14
N ASP A 184 -11.33 -2.49 -4.14
CA ASP A 184 -12.26 -2.59 -3.02
C ASP A 184 -13.71 -2.45 -3.46
N TYR A 185 -14.00 -1.51 -4.37
CA TYR A 185 -15.34 -1.38 -4.95
C TYR A 185 -15.70 -2.57 -5.82
N LEU A 186 -14.78 -3.02 -6.67
CA LEU A 186 -15.02 -4.13 -7.60
C LEU A 186 -15.29 -5.46 -6.87
N PHE A 187 -14.53 -5.74 -5.79
CA PHE A 187 -14.64 -6.99 -5.03
C PHE A 187 -15.48 -6.86 -3.75
N GLY A 188 -16.15 -5.73 -3.54
CA GLY A 188 -17.09 -5.52 -2.45
C GLY A 188 -16.45 -5.47 -1.06
N THR A 189 -15.16 -5.11 -0.97
CA THR A 189 -14.44 -4.94 0.29
C THR A 189 -14.39 -3.50 0.77
N ALA A 190 -14.89 -2.54 -0.01
CA ALA A 190 -15.02 -1.16 0.42
C ALA A 190 -16.01 -1.06 1.60
N ARG A 191 -15.57 -0.49 2.70
CA ARG A 191 -16.37 -0.21 3.88
C ARG A 191 -16.30 1.26 4.23
N ASN A 192 -17.41 1.75 4.78
CA ASN A 192 -17.53 3.10 5.28
C ASN A 192 -18.08 3.06 6.70
N ARG A 193 -17.72 4.06 7.51
CA ARG A 193 -18.28 4.35 8.81
C ARG A 193 -18.77 5.79 8.84
N SER A 194 -19.62 6.16 9.79
CA SER A 194 -20.00 7.56 9.97
C SER A 194 -18.78 8.41 10.21
N PHE A 195 -18.68 9.55 9.53
CA PHE A 195 -17.56 10.49 9.70
C PHE A 195 -17.42 10.98 11.15
N SER A 196 -18.55 11.11 11.88
CA SER A 196 -18.57 11.45 13.31
C SER A 196 -17.87 10.43 14.21
N ASP A 197 -17.69 9.19 13.75
CA ASP A 197 -17.14 8.12 14.55
C ASP A 197 -15.60 8.01 14.41
N HIS A 198 -15.00 8.82 13.53
CA HIS A 198 -13.55 8.74 13.28
C HIS A 198 -12.71 9.11 14.49
N ASP A 199 -13.12 10.12 15.26
CA ASP A 199 -12.38 10.58 16.45
C ASP A 199 -12.47 9.60 17.62
N THR A 200 -13.48 8.73 17.63
CA THR A 200 -13.72 7.72 18.68
C THR A 200 -13.29 6.33 18.27
N MET A 201 -12.81 6.16 17.04
CA MET A 201 -12.40 4.87 16.51
C MET A 201 -11.13 4.38 17.19
N GLU A 202 -11.19 3.21 17.79
CA GLU A 202 -9.99 2.54 18.31
C GLU A 202 -9.16 1.98 17.17
N LEU A 203 -7.92 2.43 17.07
CA LEU A 203 -6.93 1.94 16.10
C LEU A 203 -6.03 0.89 16.74
N GLY A 204 -5.34 0.14 15.91
CA GLY A 204 -4.43 -0.91 16.35
C GLY A 204 -5.10 -2.28 16.40
N LEU A 205 -4.47 -3.20 17.11
CA LEU A 205 -4.99 -4.57 17.31
C LEU A 205 -5.92 -4.64 18.53
N GLU A 206 -6.82 -5.63 18.56
CA GLU A 206 -7.61 -5.93 19.77
C GLU A 206 -6.71 -6.42 20.94
N TYR A 207 -5.52 -6.91 20.62
CA TYR A 207 -4.48 -7.43 21.52
C TYR A 207 -3.18 -6.63 21.33
N PHE A 208 -2.22 -6.75 22.25
CA PHE A 208 -0.97 -5.96 22.28
C PHE A 208 -1.22 -4.45 22.39
N ARG A 209 -2.10 -4.05 23.31
CA ARG A 209 -2.46 -2.64 23.50
C ARG A 209 -1.63 -1.93 24.57
N ASP A 210 -0.81 -2.65 25.33
CA ASP A 210 0.10 -2.03 26.30
C ASP A 210 1.19 -1.25 25.56
N PRO A 211 1.31 0.06 25.82
CA PRO A 211 2.44 0.84 25.35
C PRO A 211 3.67 0.45 26.16
N ALA A 212 4.38 -0.58 25.76
CA ALA A 212 5.64 -0.95 26.39
C ALA A 212 6.74 0.07 26.10
#